data_155e55223adc039709dc49f825b31170
#
_entry.id   155e55223adc039709dc49f825b31170
#
_cell.length_a   1.000
_cell.length_b   1.000
_cell.length_c   1.000
_cell.angle_alpha   90.00
_cell.angle_beta   90.00
_cell.angle_gamma   90.00
#
_symmetry.space_group_name_H-M   'P 1'
#
loop_
_entity.id
_entity.type
_entity.pdbx_description
1 polymer ?
#
loop_
_entity_poly.entity_id
_entity_poly.type
_entity_poly.pdbx_seq_one_letter_code
_entity_poly.pdbx_strand_id
1 'polypeptide(L)'
;YLHIGVFDFNGVFRHKKIEASKAIKLAKNGYSFCEVLYQWNIADNVYGGGAYLDQPAQLDPSSVRAWPFGENEAICIADFVKPLGDLSPRNQLIKQLDRAELMGFTVHSAFEFEFTLLQETPETLRNKGYNNLDAFAAGNTTYSLKSAVENQDMFRNYSDVMERMGIKFDSIHSEMGEGCFETPLAHAEGIRSADNAALLKNFAKPFFGQRGLTPAFMSKLRDGVPG
;
A
#
# COMPACT_ATOMS: atom_id res chain seq x y z
N TYR A 1 20.48 2.19 -2.32
CA TYR A 1 19.62 3.16 -1.60
C TYR A 1 18.67 2.46 -0.63
N LEU A 2 18.24 3.22 0.38
CA LEU A 2 17.17 2.79 1.29
C LEU A 2 16.00 3.78 1.20
N HIS A 3 14.81 3.27 0.94
CA HIS A 3 13.55 4.01 1.00
C HIS A 3 12.98 3.86 2.40
N ILE A 4 12.93 4.94 3.17
CA ILE A 4 12.38 4.95 4.53
C ILE A 4 11.07 5.70 4.50
N GLY A 5 10.04 5.17 5.15
CA GLY A 5 8.76 5.88 5.20
C GLY A 5 7.91 5.54 6.40
N VAL A 6 6.96 6.43 6.67
CA VAL A 6 5.88 6.27 7.65
C VAL A 6 4.55 6.25 6.92
N PHE A 7 3.59 5.47 7.43
CA PHE A 7 2.22 5.53 6.93
C PHE A 7 1.48 6.68 7.61
N ASP A 8 0.83 7.53 6.81
CA ASP A 8 -0.12 8.51 7.33
C ASP A 8 -1.48 7.87 7.66
N PHE A 9 -2.44 8.66 8.19
CA PHE A 9 -3.79 8.17 8.52
C PHE A 9 -4.62 7.75 7.30
N ASN A 10 -4.22 8.16 6.10
CA ASN A 10 -4.87 7.72 4.85
C ASN A 10 -4.25 6.44 4.27
N GLY A 11 -3.26 5.86 4.96
CA GLY A 11 -2.51 4.69 4.50
C GLY A 11 -1.52 4.99 3.37
N VAL A 12 -1.18 6.25 3.14
CA VAL A 12 -0.16 6.63 2.16
C VAL A 12 1.23 6.47 2.78
N PHE A 13 2.12 5.79 2.07
CA PHE A 13 3.50 5.61 2.50
C PHE A 13 4.31 6.87 2.16
N ARG A 14 4.50 7.74 3.14
CA ARG A 14 5.26 8.98 3.02
C ARG A 14 6.74 8.67 3.18
N HIS A 15 7.51 8.68 2.08
CA HIS A 15 8.86 8.17 2.08
C HIS A 15 9.92 9.17 1.63
N LYS A 16 11.17 8.88 2.03
CA LYS A 16 12.37 9.56 1.57
C LYS A 16 13.38 8.50 1.10
N LYS A 17 14.05 8.77 -0.02
CA LYS A 17 15.16 7.94 -0.53
C LYS A 17 16.48 8.46 0.01
N ILE A 18 17.26 7.59 0.66
CA ILE A 18 18.53 7.94 1.28
C ILE A 18 19.66 7.02 0.82
N GLU A 19 20.90 7.48 0.98
CA GLU A 19 22.08 6.68 0.72
C GLU A 19 22.16 5.45 1.65
N ALA A 20 22.40 4.26 1.09
CA ALA A 20 22.48 3.01 1.85
C ALA A 20 23.60 3.04 2.91
N SER A 21 24.69 3.76 2.68
CA SER A 21 25.77 3.97 3.64
C SER A 21 25.34 4.57 4.98
N LYS A 22 24.21 5.29 4.98
CA LYS A 22 23.63 5.90 6.18
C LYS A 22 22.70 4.95 6.93
N ALA A 23 22.27 3.83 6.31
CA ALA A 23 21.22 2.95 6.83
C ALA A 23 21.54 2.41 8.24
N ILE A 24 22.78 1.95 8.49
CA ILE A 24 23.20 1.41 9.81
C ILE A 24 23.08 2.47 10.91
N LYS A 25 23.53 3.70 10.61
CA LYS A 25 23.43 4.81 11.58
C LYS A 25 21.96 5.14 11.85
N LEU A 26 21.13 5.16 10.82
CA LEU A 26 19.71 5.49 10.94
C LEU A 26 18.90 4.37 11.60
N ALA A 27 19.27 3.11 11.42
CA ALA A 27 18.66 2.00 12.14
C ALA A 27 18.84 2.11 13.66
N LYS A 28 19.97 2.71 14.11
CA LYS A 28 20.25 2.92 15.54
C LYS A 28 19.64 4.22 16.09
N ASN A 29 19.70 5.29 15.31
CA ASN A 29 19.37 6.64 15.78
C ASN A 29 18.00 7.15 15.31
N GLY A 30 17.32 6.39 14.43
CA GLY A 30 16.10 6.84 13.78
C GLY A 30 16.34 7.86 12.67
N TYR A 31 15.25 8.32 12.08
CA TYR A 31 15.20 9.36 11.07
C TYR A 31 14.09 10.35 11.42
N SER A 32 14.14 11.56 10.89
CA SER A 32 13.11 12.56 11.18
C SER A 32 12.15 12.75 10.02
N PHE A 33 10.86 12.85 10.36
CA PHE A 33 9.80 13.24 9.47
C PHE A 33 9.01 14.38 10.08
N CYS A 34 8.44 15.24 9.23
CA CYS A 34 7.59 16.32 9.70
C CYS A 34 6.30 15.78 10.32
N GLU A 35 5.92 16.26 11.49
CA GLU A 35 4.69 15.86 12.21
C GLU A 35 3.41 16.14 11.42
N VAL A 36 3.48 17.05 10.46
CA VAL A 36 2.36 17.41 9.57
C VAL A 36 1.81 16.20 8.79
N LEU A 37 2.59 15.12 8.65
CA LEU A 37 2.14 13.88 8.01
C LEU A 37 0.86 13.31 8.65
N TYR A 38 0.65 13.57 9.94
CA TYR A 38 -0.56 13.14 10.65
C TYR A 38 -1.68 14.18 10.66
N GLN A 39 -1.49 15.29 9.95
CA GLN A 39 -2.46 16.38 9.82
C GLN A 39 -2.95 16.56 8.38
N TRP A 40 -2.51 15.74 7.43
CA TRP A 40 -2.93 15.80 6.03
C TRP A 40 -4.17 14.95 5.75
N ASN A 41 -5.02 15.45 4.89
CA ASN A 41 -6.00 14.60 4.22
C ASN A 41 -5.38 13.93 2.99
N ILE A 42 -6.19 13.12 2.28
CA ILE A 42 -5.75 12.39 1.08
C ILE A 42 -5.33 13.30 -0.09
N ALA A 43 -5.73 14.57 -0.07
CA ALA A 43 -5.37 15.60 -1.07
C ALA A 43 -4.22 16.51 -0.59
N ASP A 44 -3.51 16.10 0.45
CA ASP A 44 -2.41 16.84 1.09
C ASP A 44 -2.81 18.23 1.65
N ASN A 45 -4.10 18.44 1.94
CA ASN A 45 -4.54 19.62 2.65
C ASN A 45 -4.33 19.41 4.16
N VAL A 46 -3.74 20.41 4.82
CA VAL A 46 -3.47 20.38 6.26
C VAL A 46 -4.72 20.81 7.04
N TYR A 47 -5.11 20.00 8.03
CA TYR A 47 -6.28 20.27 8.88
C TYR A 47 -6.03 21.23 10.04
N GLY A 48 -4.85 21.66 10.27
CA GLY A 48 -4.50 22.54 11.37
C GLY A 48 -3.39 23.50 11.01
N GLY A 49 -3.12 24.42 11.90
CA GLY A 49 -1.89 25.20 11.87
C GLY A 49 -0.87 24.56 12.80
N GLY A 50 0.41 24.60 12.44
CA GLY A 50 1.46 24.09 13.29
C GLY A 50 2.82 24.62 12.88
N ALA A 51 3.81 24.35 13.67
CA ALA A 51 5.19 24.76 13.39
C ALA A 51 5.90 23.87 12.36
N TYR A 52 5.23 22.81 11.88
CA TYR A 52 5.81 21.81 10.94
C TYR A 52 7.14 21.25 11.43
N LEU A 53 7.18 20.85 12.69
CA LEU A 53 8.42 20.38 13.32
C LEU A 53 8.76 18.96 12.85
N ASP A 54 10.04 18.72 12.64
CA ASP A 54 10.56 17.38 12.44
C ASP A 54 10.52 16.60 13.75
N GLN A 55 9.89 15.44 13.72
CA GLN A 55 9.78 14.51 14.83
C GLN A 55 10.57 13.24 14.55
N PRO A 56 11.21 12.64 15.55
CA PRO A 56 11.98 11.42 15.37
C PRO A 56 11.05 10.24 15.05
N ALA A 57 11.47 9.42 14.07
CA ALA A 57 10.86 8.16 13.72
C ALA A 57 11.91 7.04 13.78
N GLN A 58 11.55 5.93 14.40
CA GLN A 58 12.40 4.76 14.53
C GLN A 58 12.12 3.81 13.37
N LEU A 59 13.18 3.32 12.71
CA LEU A 59 13.10 2.30 11.69
C LEU A 59 12.76 0.95 12.34
N ASP A 60 11.89 0.18 11.67
CA ASP A 60 11.63 -1.21 12.00
C ASP A 60 12.46 -2.13 11.10
N PRO A 61 13.59 -2.67 11.55
CA PRO A 61 14.45 -3.54 10.73
C PRO A 61 13.74 -4.81 10.25
N SER A 62 12.72 -5.29 10.95
CA SER A 62 11.94 -6.47 10.55
C SER A 62 11.07 -6.23 9.32
N SER A 63 10.79 -4.96 9.03
CA SER A 63 10.01 -4.53 7.87
C SER A 63 10.83 -4.40 6.58
N VAL A 64 12.17 -4.55 6.65
CA VAL A 64 13.03 -4.37 5.48
C VAL A 64 12.69 -5.37 4.36
N ARG A 65 12.54 -4.84 3.15
CA ARG A 65 12.21 -5.60 1.94
C ARG A 65 12.99 -5.05 0.75
N ALA A 66 13.16 -5.87 -0.29
CA ALA A 66 13.69 -5.38 -1.56
C ALA A 66 12.76 -4.31 -2.17
N TRP A 67 13.36 -3.27 -2.74
CA TRP A 67 12.61 -2.30 -3.55
C TRP A 67 12.27 -2.92 -4.91
N PRO A 68 10.98 -2.99 -5.31
CA PRO A 68 10.60 -3.82 -6.46
C PRO A 68 10.88 -3.17 -7.82
N PHE A 69 11.11 -1.86 -7.86
CA PHE A 69 11.31 -1.09 -9.10
C PHE A 69 12.77 -0.71 -9.38
N GLY A 70 13.71 -1.28 -8.66
CA GLY A 70 15.14 -1.01 -8.84
C GLY A 70 16.01 -2.13 -8.28
N GLU A 71 17.26 -2.14 -8.71
CA GLU A 71 18.26 -3.07 -8.21
C GLU A 71 19.05 -2.43 -7.07
N ASN A 72 19.50 -3.26 -6.11
CA ASN A 72 20.32 -2.83 -4.97
C ASN A 72 19.67 -1.72 -4.12
N GLU A 73 18.35 -1.74 -4.04
CA GLU A 73 17.55 -0.83 -3.22
C GLU A 73 16.65 -1.61 -2.27
N ALA A 74 16.37 -1.03 -1.12
CA ALA A 74 15.48 -1.61 -0.13
C ALA A 74 14.47 -0.58 0.39
N ILE A 75 13.36 -1.08 0.96
CA ILE A 75 12.37 -0.27 1.66
C ILE A 75 12.31 -0.70 3.13
N CYS A 76 12.12 0.26 4.02
CA CYS A 76 11.97 0.05 5.45
C CYS A 76 10.85 0.94 5.99
N ILE A 77 9.96 0.38 6.79
CA ILE A 77 8.93 1.13 7.49
C ILE A 77 9.55 1.76 8.74
N ALA A 78 9.15 2.97 9.04
CA ALA A 78 9.45 3.66 10.28
C ALA A 78 8.16 4.13 10.93
N ASP A 79 8.19 4.26 12.25
CA ASP A 79 7.10 4.83 13.02
C ASP A 79 7.62 5.96 13.91
N PHE A 80 6.84 7.01 14.06
CA PHE A 80 7.17 8.08 15.00
C PHE A 80 7.32 7.50 16.41
N VAL A 81 8.28 8.06 17.16
CA VAL A 81 8.41 7.76 18.59
C VAL A 81 7.38 8.56 19.40
N LYS A 82 7.20 8.22 20.68
CA LYS A 82 6.31 8.97 21.58
C LYS A 82 6.69 10.44 21.69
N PRO A 83 5.73 11.36 21.86
CA PRO A 83 4.28 11.08 21.99
C PRO A 83 3.54 10.85 20.67
N LEU A 84 4.07 11.32 19.54
CA LEU A 84 3.40 11.25 18.24
C LEU A 84 3.15 9.81 17.78
N GLY A 85 4.06 8.90 18.10
CA GLY A 85 3.92 7.47 17.81
C GLY A 85 2.71 6.80 18.49
N ASP A 86 2.15 7.39 19.53
CA ASP A 86 0.93 6.89 20.15
C ASP A 86 -0.33 7.10 19.25
N LEU A 87 -0.22 7.96 18.24
CA LEU A 87 -1.27 8.16 17.24
C LEU A 87 -1.12 7.23 16.04
N SER A 88 0.06 6.57 15.87
CA SER A 88 0.31 5.67 14.74
C SER A 88 -0.66 4.49 14.72
N PRO A 89 -1.45 4.28 13.65
CA PRO A 89 -2.30 3.10 13.52
C PRO A 89 -1.50 1.80 13.60
N ARG A 90 -0.30 1.77 13.01
CA ARG A 90 0.61 0.61 13.07
C ARG A 90 1.05 0.31 14.51
N ASN A 91 1.47 1.33 15.27
CA ASN A 91 1.84 1.15 16.66
C ASN A 91 0.65 0.73 17.54
N GLN A 92 -0.56 1.20 17.23
CA GLN A 92 -1.76 0.73 17.93
C GLN A 92 -2.03 -0.74 17.66
N LEU A 93 -1.86 -1.21 16.42
CA LEU A 93 -1.98 -2.62 16.09
C LEU A 93 -0.91 -3.45 16.83
N ILE A 94 0.36 -3.03 16.82
CA ILE A 94 1.44 -3.71 17.56
C ILE A 94 1.05 -3.89 19.03
N LYS A 95 0.56 -2.84 19.68
CA LYS A 95 0.10 -2.94 21.10
C LYS A 95 -1.00 -3.99 21.29
N GLN A 96 -1.91 -4.17 20.31
CA GLN A 96 -2.95 -5.21 20.42
C GLN A 96 -2.39 -6.61 20.16
N LEU A 97 -1.43 -6.74 19.25
CA LEU A 97 -0.72 -8.00 19.00
C LEU A 97 0.07 -8.44 20.24
N ASP A 98 0.78 -7.51 20.90
CA ASP A 98 1.49 -7.76 22.17
C ASP A 98 0.52 -8.25 23.27
N ARG A 99 -0.68 -7.66 23.34
CA ARG A 99 -1.73 -8.13 24.28
C ARG A 99 -2.22 -9.52 23.96
N ALA A 100 -2.42 -9.85 22.68
CA ALA A 100 -2.82 -11.19 22.25
C ALA A 100 -1.74 -12.22 22.63
N GLU A 101 -0.47 -11.90 22.40
CA GLU A 101 0.68 -12.74 22.77
C GLU A 101 0.73 -13.01 24.27
N LEU A 102 0.55 -11.97 25.11
CA LEU A 102 0.47 -12.11 26.56
C LEU A 102 -0.69 -13.00 27.03
N MET A 103 -1.74 -13.13 26.23
CA MET A 103 -2.88 -14.02 26.47
C MET A 103 -2.64 -15.42 25.89
N GLY A 104 -1.51 -15.69 25.26
CA GLY A 104 -1.16 -16.97 24.65
C GLY A 104 -1.69 -17.18 23.22
N PHE A 105 -2.09 -16.12 22.53
CA PHE A 105 -2.59 -16.18 21.15
C PHE A 105 -1.56 -15.68 20.15
N THR A 106 -1.41 -16.40 19.04
CA THR A 106 -0.73 -15.91 17.83
C THR A 106 -1.79 -15.52 16.81
N VAL A 107 -1.70 -14.30 16.30
CA VAL A 107 -2.68 -13.76 15.35
C VAL A 107 -2.18 -13.96 13.92
N HIS A 108 -2.97 -14.65 13.09
CA HIS A 108 -2.77 -14.74 11.65
C HIS A 108 -3.95 -14.08 10.93
N SER A 109 -3.68 -13.29 9.91
CA SER A 109 -4.71 -12.62 9.13
C SER A 109 -4.28 -12.48 7.67
N ALA A 110 -5.26 -12.22 6.80
CA ALA A 110 -5.08 -11.90 5.41
C ALA A 110 -5.99 -10.72 5.03
N PHE A 111 -5.71 -10.10 3.89
CA PHE A 111 -6.53 -9.05 3.31
C PHE A 111 -6.90 -9.44 1.89
N GLU A 112 -8.16 -9.28 1.56
CA GLU A 112 -8.69 -9.44 0.21
C GLU A 112 -8.93 -8.06 -0.39
N PHE A 113 -8.17 -7.74 -1.44
CA PHE A 113 -8.31 -6.45 -2.11
C PHE A 113 -9.07 -6.62 -3.40
N GLU A 114 -10.27 -6.07 -3.45
CA GLU A 114 -10.96 -5.79 -4.70
C GLU A 114 -10.63 -4.38 -5.19
N PHE A 115 -10.41 -4.23 -6.48
CA PHE A 115 -10.20 -2.94 -7.10
C PHE A 115 -10.71 -2.94 -8.54
N THR A 116 -11.25 -1.80 -8.94
CA THR A 116 -11.57 -1.58 -10.35
C THR A 116 -10.36 -1.00 -11.06
N LEU A 117 -9.89 -1.70 -12.09
CA LEU A 117 -8.82 -1.21 -12.94
C LEU A 117 -9.42 -0.41 -14.10
N LEU A 118 -9.03 0.86 -14.19
CA LEU A 118 -9.53 1.80 -15.18
C LEU A 118 -8.53 2.00 -16.30
N GLN A 119 -9.03 2.06 -17.52
CA GLN A 119 -8.27 2.47 -18.72
C GLN A 119 -8.11 3.99 -18.75
N GLU A 120 -7.62 4.54 -17.64
CA GLU A 120 -7.53 5.98 -17.42
C GLU A 120 -6.16 6.36 -16.83
N THR A 121 -5.70 7.53 -17.23
CA THR A 121 -4.55 8.19 -16.61
C THR A 121 -5.03 9.33 -15.70
N PRO A 122 -4.17 9.91 -14.84
CA PRO A 122 -4.53 11.10 -14.06
C PRO A 122 -4.99 12.28 -14.91
N GLU A 123 -4.52 12.37 -16.16
CA GLU A 123 -4.94 13.40 -17.09
C GLU A 123 -6.36 13.13 -17.62
N THR A 124 -6.64 11.92 -18.11
CA THR A 124 -7.97 11.57 -18.64
C THR A 124 -9.03 11.61 -17.55
N LEU A 125 -8.70 11.18 -16.31
CA LEU A 125 -9.59 11.31 -15.17
C LEU A 125 -10.01 12.76 -14.92
N ARG A 126 -9.06 13.70 -14.92
CA ARG A 126 -9.36 15.13 -14.76
C ARG A 126 -10.19 15.69 -15.93
N ASN A 127 -9.82 15.33 -17.16
CA ASN A 127 -10.52 15.81 -18.34
C ASN A 127 -11.98 15.34 -18.38
N LYS A 128 -12.25 14.12 -17.87
CA LYS A 128 -13.60 13.55 -17.74
C LYS A 128 -14.35 14.02 -16.49
N GLY A 129 -13.72 14.84 -15.65
CA GLY A 129 -14.29 15.25 -14.34
C GLY A 129 -14.68 14.08 -13.47
N TYR A 130 -13.90 12.97 -13.55
CA TYR A 130 -14.12 11.72 -12.83
C TYR A 130 -15.46 11.03 -13.13
N ASN A 131 -16.04 11.29 -14.30
CA ASN A 131 -17.28 10.69 -14.77
C ASN A 131 -17.05 9.89 -16.06
N ASN A 132 -17.94 8.96 -16.38
CA ASN A 132 -17.88 8.13 -17.58
C ASN A 132 -16.50 7.50 -17.80
N LEU A 133 -15.97 6.90 -16.74
CA LEU A 133 -14.66 6.27 -16.75
C LEU A 133 -14.70 4.93 -17.47
N ASP A 134 -13.70 4.69 -18.32
CA ASP A 134 -13.57 3.44 -19.04
C ASP A 134 -12.91 2.38 -18.17
N ALA A 135 -13.55 1.22 -18.04
CA ALA A 135 -12.98 0.09 -17.35
C ALA A 135 -11.95 -0.62 -18.23
N PHE A 136 -10.82 -0.99 -17.63
CA PHE A 136 -9.89 -1.94 -18.24
C PHE A 136 -10.58 -3.31 -18.35
N ALA A 137 -10.36 -4.04 -19.45
CA ALA A 137 -11.01 -5.32 -19.69
C ALA A 137 -12.56 -5.24 -19.59
N ALA A 138 -13.15 -4.25 -20.27
CA ALA A 138 -14.61 -4.16 -20.41
C ALA A 138 -15.17 -5.49 -20.95
N GLY A 139 -16.29 -5.96 -20.39
CA GLY A 139 -16.83 -7.29 -20.67
C GLY A 139 -16.18 -8.41 -19.85
N ASN A 140 -15.35 -8.08 -18.87
CA ASN A 140 -14.87 -9.01 -17.87
C ASN A 140 -16.04 -9.61 -17.09
N THR A 141 -15.94 -10.90 -16.78
CA THR A 141 -16.90 -11.62 -15.95
C THR A 141 -16.18 -12.27 -14.77
N THR A 142 -16.90 -12.48 -13.69
CA THR A 142 -16.36 -13.11 -12.47
C THR A 142 -15.72 -14.46 -12.78
N TYR A 143 -14.50 -14.68 -12.27
CA TYR A 143 -13.72 -15.92 -12.42
C TYR A 143 -13.48 -16.36 -13.86
N SER A 144 -13.37 -15.40 -14.77
CA SER A 144 -13.25 -15.65 -16.19
C SER A 144 -11.87 -16.18 -16.59
N LEU A 145 -11.82 -17.43 -17.07
CA LEU A 145 -10.61 -17.98 -17.69
C LEU A 145 -10.14 -17.13 -18.89
N LYS A 146 -11.08 -16.62 -19.70
CA LYS A 146 -10.77 -15.74 -20.83
C LYS A 146 -10.01 -14.51 -20.34
N SER A 147 -10.55 -13.80 -19.34
CA SER A 147 -9.91 -12.62 -18.74
C SER A 147 -8.54 -12.95 -18.14
N ALA A 148 -8.43 -14.07 -17.45
CA ALA A 148 -7.16 -14.51 -16.87
C ALA A 148 -6.08 -14.72 -17.93
N VAL A 149 -6.41 -15.35 -19.05
CA VAL A 149 -5.46 -15.60 -20.17
C VAL A 149 -5.10 -14.31 -20.89
N GLU A 150 -6.09 -13.46 -21.20
CA GLU A 150 -5.87 -12.20 -21.90
C GLU A 150 -4.98 -11.22 -21.12
N ASN A 151 -5.02 -11.27 -19.81
CA ASN A 151 -4.28 -10.36 -18.93
C ASN A 151 -3.13 -11.02 -18.18
N GLN A 152 -2.77 -12.27 -18.53
CA GLN A 152 -1.82 -13.09 -17.77
C GLN A 152 -0.45 -12.43 -17.59
N ASP A 153 0.08 -11.77 -18.59
CA ASP A 153 1.43 -11.18 -18.54
C ASP A 153 1.45 -9.97 -17.60
N MET A 154 0.40 -9.18 -17.60
CA MET A 154 0.29 -8.04 -16.68
C MET A 154 0.22 -8.51 -15.23
N PHE A 155 -0.64 -9.48 -14.92
CA PHE A 155 -0.79 -9.98 -13.56
C PHE A 155 0.39 -10.83 -13.09
N ARG A 156 1.08 -11.53 -13.99
CA ARG A 156 2.37 -12.17 -13.68
C ARG A 156 3.39 -11.13 -13.25
N ASN A 157 3.57 -10.08 -14.04
CA ASN A 157 4.50 -8.99 -13.70
C ASN A 157 4.10 -8.28 -12.38
N TYR A 158 2.80 -8.15 -12.12
CA TYR A 158 2.31 -7.60 -10.84
C TYR A 158 2.67 -8.51 -9.66
N SER A 159 2.47 -9.81 -9.83
CA SER A 159 2.85 -10.82 -8.84
C SER A 159 4.36 -10.79 -8.57
N ASP A 160 5.18 -10.75 -9.62
CA ASP A 160 6.65 -10.70 -9.50
C ASP A 160 7.12 -9.46 -8.72
N VAL A 161 6.49 -8.31 -8.96
CA VAL A 161 6.77 -7.06 -8.21
C VAL A 161 6.45 -7.22 -6.74
N MET A 162 5.31 -7.82 -6.40
CA MET A 162 4.92 -8.05 -5.01
C MET A 162 5.77 -9.12 -4.32
N GLU A 163 6.10 -10.20 -5.02
CA GLU A 163 6.96 -11.27 -4.49
C GLU A 163 8.38 -10.79 -4.15
N ARG A 164 8.93 -9.85 -4.93
CA ARG A 164 10.23 -9.22 -4.60
C ARG A 164 10.21 -8.54 -3.22
N MET A 165 9.06 -8.05 -2.79
CA MET A 165 8.86 -7.50 -1.45
C MET A 165 8.47 -8.54 -0.41
N GLY A 166 8.40 -9.83 -0.79
CA GLY A 166 7.92 -10.90 0.07
C GLY A 166 6.40 -10.83 0.35
N ILE A 167 5.64 -10.18 -0.53
CA ILE A 167 4.18 -10.13 -0.50
C ILE A 167 3.67 -11.17 -1.48
N LYS A 168 2.97 -12.18 -0.97
CA LYS A 168 2.43 -13.28 -1.78
C LYS A 168 0.93 -13.15 -1.91
N PHE A 169 0.42 -13.42 -3.10
CA PHE A 169 -1.00 -13.60 -3.34
C PHE A 169 -1.41 -15.04 -3.03
N ASP A 170 -2.62 -15.22 -2.51
CA ASP A 170 -3.29 -16.50 -2.46
C ASP A 170 -3.92 -16.81 -3.83
N SER A 171 -4.52 -15.80 -4.44
CA SER A 171 -5.07 -15.86 -5.79
C SER A 171 -5.05 -14.50 -6.47
N ILE A 172 -5.28 -14.49 -7.78
CA ILE A 172 -5.57 -13.30 -8.59
C ILE A 172 -6.65 -13.70 -9.58
N HIS A 173 -7.77 -13.01 -9.56
CA HIS A 173 -8.88 -13.29 -10.47
C HIS A 173 -9.70 -12.05 -10.80
N SER A 174 -10.50 -12.16 -11.87
CA SER A 174 -11.53 -11.18 -12.16
C SER A 174 -12.71 -11.36 -11.21
N GLU A 175 -13.28 -10.25 -10.76
CA GLU A 175 -14.41 -10.21 -9.86
C GLU A 175 -15.62 -9.51 -10.48
N MET A 176 -16.72 -9.40 -9.74
CA MET A 176 -17.99 -8.89 -10.22
C MET A 176 -17.88 -7.42 -10.63
N GLY A 177 -18.18 -7.14 -11.89
CA GLY A 177 -18.14 -5.80 -12.46
C GLY A 177 -17.05 -5.61 -13.51
N GLU A 178 -17.28 -4.67 -14.40
CA GLU A 178 -16.33 -4.33 -15.45
C GLU A 178 -15.02 -3.82 -14.87
N GLY A 179 -13.91 -4.45 -15.27
CA GLY A 179 -12.58 -4.09 -14.80
C GLY A 179 -12.30 -4.42 -13.35
N CYS A 180 -13.19 -5.13 -12.66
CA CYS A 180 -12.99 -5.53 -11.28
C CYS A 180 -12.09 -6.77 -11.19
N PHE A 181 -11.07 -6.67 -10.34
CA PHE A 181 -10.14 -7.73 -10.03
C PHE A 181 -9.97 -7.85 -8.52
N GLU A 182 -9.76 -9.07 -8.08
CA GLU A 182 -9.48 -9.37 -6.69
C GLU A 182 -8.09 -9.98 -6.55
N THR A 183 -7.40 -9.56 -5.49
CA THR A 183 -6.05 -10.04 -5.15
C THR A 183 -5.97 -10.35 -3.66
N PRO A 184 -6.53 -11.48 -3.21
CA PRO A 184 -6.35 -11.96 -1.86
C PRO A 184 -4.87 -12.18 -1.55
N LEU A 185 -4.42 -11.69 -0.40
CA LEU A 185 -3.07 -11.94 0.08
C LEU A 185 -2.99 -13.28 0.81
N ALA A 186 -1.88 -13.98 0.68
CA ALA A 186 -1.58 -15.08 1.57
C ALA A 186 -1.52 -14.58 3.02
N HIS A 187 -2.08 -15.37 3.95
CA HIS A 187 -2.09 -14.99 5.35
C HIS A 187 -0.67 -14.82 5.89
N ALA A 188 -0.52 -13.92 6.84
CA ALA A 188 0.74 -13.67 7.53
C ALA A 188 0.50 -13.42 9.02
N GLU A 189 1.54 -13.65 9.81
CA GLU A 189 1.50 -13.45 11.24
C GLU A 189 1.62 -11.98 11.61
N GLY A 190 0.82 -11.57 12.57
CA GLY A 190 0.92 -10.30 13.29
C GLY A 190 0.97 -9.08 12.37
N ILE A 191 1.90 -8.18 12.66
CA ILE A 191 2.04 -6.90 11.95
C ILE A 191 2.41 -7.10 10.46
N ARG A 192 3.03 -8.23 10.11
CA ARG A 192 3.42 -8.53 8.75
C ARG A 192 2.25 -8.55 7.79
N SER A 193 1.09 -9.03 8.22
CA SER A 193 -0.14 -9.03 7.42
C SER A 193 -0.60 -7.61 7.08
N ALA A 194 -0.66 -6.73 8.06
CA ALA A 194 -1.04 -5.32 7.85
C ALA A 194 -0.01 -4.56 6.98
N ASP A 195 1.28 -4.79 7.21
CA ASP A 195 2.35 -4.20 6.40
C ASP A 195 2.26 -4.66 4.94
N ASN A 196 1.97 -5.95 4.70
CA ASN A 196 1.75 -6.49 3.35
C ASN A 196 0.60 -5.78 2.65
N ALA A 197 -0.54 -5.64 3.33
CA ALA A 197 -1.73 -4.98 2.81
C ALA A 197 -1.47 -3.50 2.47
N ALA A 198 -0.87 -2.76 3.40
CA ALA A 198 -0.57 -1.35 3.21
C ALA A 198 0.41 -1.12 2.06
N LEU A 199 1.47 -1.93 1.96
CA LEU A 199 2.44 -1.83 0.88
C LEU A 199 1.83 -2.24 -0.46
N LEU A 200 1.04 -3.33 -0.53
CA LEU A 200 0.36 -3.72 -1.76
C LEU A 200 -0.43 -2.54 -2.35
N LYS A 201 -1.29 -1.91 -1.56
CA LYS A 201 -2.12 -0.78 -2.02
C LYS A 201 -1.28 0.40 -2.50
N ASN A 202 -0.14 0.68 -1.85
CA ASN A 202 0.76 1.75 -2.25
C ASN A 202 1.55 1.42 -3.52
N PHE A 203 1.97 0.16 -3.74
CA PHE A 203 2.73 -0.25 -4.91
C PHE A 203 1.89 -0.62 -6.12
N ALA A 204 0.63 -1.03 -5.93
CA ALA A 204 -0.32 -1.27 -7.03
C ALA A 204 -0.51 0.00 -7.88
N LYS A 205 -0.67 1.15 -7.23
CA LYS A 205 -0.89 2.42 -7.93
C LYS A 205 0.22 2.78 -8.92
N PRO A 206 1.50 2.85 -8.55
CA PRO A 206 2.58 3.11 -9.49
C PRO A 206 2.79 1.96 -10.49
N PHE A 207 2.57 0.70 -10.11
CA PHE A 207 2.67 -0.42 -11.04
C PHE A 207 1.70 -0.29 -12.22
N PHE A 208 0.43 -0.08 -11.94
CA PHE A 208 -0.58 0.11 -12.98
C PHE A 208 -0.45 1.48 -13.66
N GLY A 209 -0.09 2.52 -12.91
CA GLY A 209 0.13 3.87 -13.44
C GLY A 209 1.20 3.94 -14.53
N GLN A 210 2.30 3.20 -14.39
CA GLN A 210 3.35 3.07 -15.42
C GLN A 210 2.85 2.42 -16.71
N ARG A 211 1.68 1.78 -16.68
CA ARG A 211 1.01 1.12 -17.81
C ARG A 211 -0.18 1.92 -18.35
N GLY A 212 -0.34 3.17 -17.90
CA GLY A 212 -1.45 4.04 -18.30
C GLY A 212 -2.80 3.62 -17.72
N LEU A 213 -2.78 2.89 -16.60
CA LEU A 213 -3.98 2.39 -15.93
C LEU A 213 -4.09 2.98 -14.51
N THR A 214 -5.31 3.11 -14.02
CA THR A 214 -5.56 3.58 -12.66
C THR A 214 -6.32 2.53 -11.86
N PRO A 215 -5.74 1.95 -10.79
CA PRO A 215 -6.47 1.06 -9.89
C PRO A 215 -7.26 1.89 -8.88
N ALA A 216 -8.57 1.72 -8.86
CA ALA A 216 -9.48 2.35 -7.90
C ALA A 216 -9.83 1.36 -6.78
N PHE A 217 -9.37 1.67 -5.56
CA PHE A 217 -9.64 0.90 -4.34
C PHE A 217 -10.84 1.46 -3.56
N MET A 218 -11.76 2.12 -4.25
CA MET A 218 -13.01 2.59 -3.63
C MET A 218 -13.94 1.39 -3.42
N SER A 219 -14.59 1.34 -2.28
CA SER A 219 -15.57 0.27 -1.98
C SER A 219 -16.65 0.19 -3.06
N LYS A 220 -17.01 1.34 -3.65
CA LYS A 220 -17.97 1.43 -4.75
C LYS A 220 -17.56 2.58 -5.65
N LEU A 221 -17.25 2.27 -6.90
CA LEU A 221 -16.76 3.26 -7.84
C LEU A 221 -17.85 4.23 -8.30
N ARG A 222 -19.08 3.70 -8.51
CA ARG A 222 -20.25 4.46 -8.99
C ARG A 222 -21.54 3.72 -8.61
N ASP A 223 -22.66 4.40 -8.71
CA ASP A 223 -23.97 3.76 -8.52
C ASP A 223 -24.21 2.64 -9.56
N GLY A 224 -24.89 1.59 -9.13
CA GLY A 224 -25.26 0.46 -9.98
C GLY A 224 -24.14 -0.55 -10.30
N VAL A 225 -22.93 -0.37 -9.75
CA VAL A 225 -21.86 -1.38 -9.81
C VAL A 225 -21.70 -2.09 -8.48
N PRO A 226 -21.19 -3.33 -8.47
CA PRO A 226 -20.77 -4.01 -7.26
C PRO A 226 -19.66 -3.25 -6.53
N GLY A 227 -19.47 -3.57 -5.26
CA GLY A 227 -18.39 -3.04 -4.44
C GLY A 227 -18.38 -3.69 -3.09
#